data_f9d9588ab5130e01cd144d33c73d6db8
#
_entry.id   f9d9588ab5130e01cd144d33c73d6db8
#
_cell.length_a   1.000
_cell.length_b   1.000
_cell.length_c   1.000
_cell.angle_alpha   90.00
_cell.angle_beta   90.00
_cell.angle_gamma   90.00
#
_symmetry.space_group_name_H-M   'P 1'
#
loop_
_entity.id
_entity.type
_entity.pdbx_description
1 polymer ?
#
loop_
_entity_poly.entity_id
_entity_poly.type
_entity_poly.pdbx_seq_one_letter_code
_entity_poly.pdbx_strand_id
1 'polypeptide(L)'
;MGYPGPYPAQQPYPPYPGYPPAVPPRPRTSKSATTLITVGAVLLGLGGLNILLNVPRAVSREGERARNTSMQVGECITESTFKAERFSSRPDNDCANPSAVYELAFKGGPSAACPDGKRDHSVYDRFTDDDSILCFALNLKEGQCYQIQNPGAPDMTMRLGNCQSHTGVPQVKVAQRIDGSTDKTQCPQGSKAESYPEPARVYCLARADS
;
A
#
# COMPACT_ATOMS: atom_id res chain seq x y z
N MET A 1 -51.56 -12.87 -30.14
CA MET A 1 -50.51 -12.96 -29.12
C MET A 1 -49.85 -14.31 -29.27
N GLY A 2 -48.70 -14.40 -29.92
CA GLY A 2 -47.96 -15.64 -30.19
C GLY A 2 -46.84 -15.84 -29.17
N TYR A 3 -46.81 -17.02 -28.55
CA TYR A 3 -45.74 -17.45 -27.66
C TYR A 3 -44.46 -17.72 -28.47
N PRO A 4 -43.28 -17.31 -28.01
CA PRO A 4 -42.01 -17.71 -28.63
C PRO A 4 -41.74 -19.20 -28.33
N GLY A 5 -41.35 -19.94 -29.38
CA GLY A 5 -41.03 -21.36 -29.30
C GLY A 5 -39.73 -21.67 -28.50
N PRO A 6 -39.53 -22.96 -28.13
CA PRO A 6 -38.42 -23.39 -27.32
C PRO A 6 -37.07 -23.28 -28.06
N TYR A 7 -36.04 -22.82 -27.31
CA TYR A 7 -34.65 -22.72 -27.77
C TYR A 7 -34.05 -24.10 -28.08
N PRO A 8 -33.28 -24.26 -29.17
CA PRO A 8 -32.60 -25.53 -29.46
C PRO A 8 -31.51 -25.81 -28.39
N ALA A 9 -31.45 -27.08 -28.00
CA ALA A 9 -30.45 -27.58 -27.04
C ALA A 9 -29.03 -27.39 -27.57
N GLN A 10 -28.18 -26.81 -26.76
CA GLN A 10 -26.75 -26.67 -27.05
C GLN A 10 -26.05 -28.03 -27.00
N GLN A 11 -25.34 -28.38 -28.07
CA GLN A 11 -24.51 -29.59 -28.14
C GLN A 11 -23.32 -29.47 -27.19
N PRO A 12 -22.93 -30.57 -26.49
CA PRO A 12 -21.75 -30.57 -25.64
C PRO A 12 -20.46 -30.46 -26.49
N TYR A 13 -19.58 -29.53 -26.05
CA TYR A 13 -18.24 -29.35 -26.66
C TYR A 13 -17.38 -30.60 -26.50
N PRO A 14 -16.58 -30.98 -27.49
CA PRO A 14 -15.63 -32.08 -27.38
C PRO A 14 -14.51 -31.71 -26.41
N PRO A 15 -13.96 -32.67 -25.64
CA PRO A 15 -12.87 -32.43 -24.71
C PRO A 15 -11.58 -32.00 -25.43
N TYR A 16 -10.95 -30.93 -24.96
CA TYR A 16 -9.67 -30.45 -25.43
C TYR A 16 -8.58 -31.52 -25.18
N PRO A 17 -7.67 -31.77 -26.14
CA PRO A 17 -6.54 -32.65 -25.92
C PRO A 17 -5.60 -32.00 -24.89
N GLY A 18 -5.30 -32.74 -23.81
CA GLY A 18 -4.47 -32.28 -22.70
C GLY A 18 -3.06 -31.94 -23.16
N TYR A 19 -2.56 -30.77 -22.79
CA TYR A 19 -1.16 -30.41 -22.88
C TYR A 19 -0.31 -31.30 -21.98
N PRO A 20 0.83 -31.81 -22.44
CA PRO A 20 1.76 -32.53 -21.57
C PRO A 20 2.31 -31.58 -20.49
N PRO A 21 2.54 -32.06 -19.25
CA PRO A 21 3.05 -31.23 -18.19
C PRO A 21 4.43 -30.66 -18.52
N ALA A 22 4.62 -29.37 -18.30
CA ALA A 22 5.88 -28.68 -18.50
C ALA A 22 6.96 -29.27 -17.60
N VAL A 23 8.05 -29.77 -18.20
CA VAL A 23 9.21 -30.29 -17.49
C VAL A 23 9.93 -29.09 -16.83
N PRO A 24 10.18 -29.12 -15.51
CA PRO A 24 10.90 -28.03 -14.84
C PRO A 24 12.35 -27.94 -15.37
N PRO A 25 12.88 -26.71 -15.59
CA PRO A 25 14.24 -26.52 -16.06
C PRO A 25 15.23 -27.06 -15.01
N ARG A 26 16.18 -27.89 -15.46
CA ARG A 26 17.28 -28.39 -14.62
C ARG A 26 18.15 -27.21 -14.16
N PRO A 27 18.55 -27.15 -12.88
CA PRO A 27 19.47 -26.13 -12.40
C PRO A 27 20.83 -26.31 -13.12
N ARG A 28 21.26 -25.26 -13.83
CA ARG A 28 22.61 -25.17 -14.37
C ARG A 28 23.57 -24.91 -13.24
N THR A 29 24.33 -25.92 -12.84
CA THR A 29 25.48 -25.74 -11.95
C THR A 29 26.57 -24.98 -12.71
N SER A 30 26.75 -23.71 -12.34
CA SER A 30 27.84 -22.87 -12.82
C SER A 30 29.17 -23.40 -12.25
N LYS A 31 30.05 -23.89 -13.11
CA LYS A 31 31.41 -24.36 -12.78
C LYS A 31 32.41 -23.20 -12.56
N SER A 32 31.94 -22.00 -12.20
CA SER A 32 32.80 -20.80 -12.06
C SER A 32 33.11 -20.42 -10.61
N ALA A 33 32.69 -21.22 -9.62
CA ALA A 33 32.88 -20.85 -8.20
C ALA A 33 34.25 -21.22 -7.61
N THR A 34 35.11 -21.95 -8.32
CA THR A 34 36.35 -22.49 -7.73
C THR A 34 37.60 -21.66 -8.01
N THR A 35 37.54 -20.68 -8.90
CA THR A 35 38.74 -19.91 -9.31
C THR A 35 38.88 -18.57 -8.59
N LEU A 36 37.91 -18.14 -7.75
CA LEU A 36 37.95 -16.86 -7.05
C LEU A 36 38.52 -16.93 -5.62
N ILE A 37 38.82 -18.14 -5.12
CA ILE A 37 39.33 -18.28 -3.72
C ILE A 37 40.84 -18.08 -3.62
N THR A 38 41.61 -18.22 -4.71
CA THR A 38 43.08 -18.14 -4.64
C THR A 38 43.67 -16.76 -4.95
N VAL A 39 42.89 -15.80 -5.47
CA VAL A 39 43.35 -14.41 -5.67
C VAL A 39 43.05 -13.49 -4.49
N GLY A 40 42.13 -13.88 -3.60
CA GLY A 40 41.73 -13.09 -2.44
C GLY A 40 42.75 -13.02 -1.29
N ALA A 41 43.73 -13.94 -1.25
CA ALA A 41 44.65 -14.07 -0.10
C ALA A 41 45.86 -13.12 -0.15
N VAL A 42 46.17 -12.48 -1.26
CA VAL A 42 47.38 -11.63 -1.43
C VAL A 42 47.06 -10.13 -1.30
N LEU A 43 45.79 -9.70 -1.35
CA LEU A 43 45.42 -8.27 -1.21
C LEU A 43 44.94 -7.91 0.23
N LEU A 44 45.05 -8.82 1.20
CA LEU A 44 44.61 -8.60 2.60
C LEU A 44 45.61 -7.82 3.47
N GLY A 45 46.74 -7.37 2.90
CA GLY A 45 47.77 -6.69 3.67
C GLY A 45 47.65 -5.16 3.76
N LEU A 46 47.04 -4.48 2.81
CA LEU A 46 47.03 -3.01 2.75
C LEU A 46 45.66 -2.35 2.55
N GLY A 47 44.61 -3.13 2.34
CA GLY A 47 43.23 -2.63 2.14
C GLY A 47 42.27 -2.89 3.31
N GLY A 48 42.69 -3.63 4.33
CA GLY A 48 41.80 -4.16 5.36
C GLY A 48 41.17 -3.13 6.30
N LEU A 49 41.73 -1.91 6.39
CA LEU A 49 41.20 -0.89 7.30
C LEU A 49 40.04 -0.10 6.70
N ASN A 50 39.96 0.04 5.39
CA ASN A 50 38.86 0.77 4.73
C ASN A 50 37.59 -0.07 4.49
N ILE A 51 37.72 -1.40 4.39
CA ILE A 51 36.56 -2.29 4.17
C ILE A 51 35.77 -2.46 5.47
N LEU A 52 36.43 -2.51 6.62
CA LEU A 52 35.76 -2.66 7.93
C LEU A 52 34.93 -1.43 8.36
N LEU A 53 35.16 -0.25 7.79
CA LEU A 53 34.41 0.97 8.14
C LEU A 53 33.19 1.20 7.22
N ASN A 54 33.13 0.58 6.05
CA ASN A 54 32.07 0.79 5.09
C ASN A 54 31.05 -0.37 5.01
N VAL A 55 31.42 -1.60 5.40
CA VAL A 55 30.53 -2.76 5.38
C VAL A 55 29.32 -2.61 6.33
N PRO A 56 29.45 -2.09 7.57
CA PRO A 56 28.30 -1.96 8.45
C PRO A 56 27.25 -0.95 7.96
N ARG A 57 27.65 0.08 7.20
CA ARG A 57 26.68 1.08 6.68
C ARG A 57 25.88 0.59 5.50
N ALA A 58 26.46 -0.22 4.62
CA ALA A 58 25.73 -0.81 3.49
C ALA A 58 24.72 -1.87 3.96
N VAL A 59 25.16 -2.75 4.88
CA VAL A 59 24.28 -3.79 5.46
C VAL A 59 23.15 -3.16 6.28
N SER A 60 23.42 -2.07 7.01
CA SER A 60 22.37 -1.35 7.74
C SER A 60 21.35 -0.73 6.80
N ARG A 61 21.76 -0.15 5.66
CA ARG A 61 20.83 0.44 4.69
C ARG A 61 19.97 -0.60 3.97
N GLU A 62 20.53 -1.74 3.60
CA GLU A 62 19.76 -2.84 3.01
C GLU A 62 18.80 -3.46 4.03
N GLY A 63 19.22 -3.60 5.28
CA GLY A 63 18.37 -4.06 6.36
C GLY A 63 17.24 -3.08 6.73
N GLU A 64 17.46 -1.77 6.59
CA GLU A 64 16.41 -0.75 6.75
C GLU A 64 15.44 -0.72 5.57
N ARG A 65 15.94 -0.81 4.34
CA ARG A 65 15.10 -0.89 3.14
C ARG A 65 14.21 -2.14 3.15
N ALA A 66 14.77 -3.31 3.45
CA ALA A 66 14.00 -4.55 3.59
C ALA A 66 12.95 -4.47 4.71
N ARG A 67 13.23 -3.75 5.81
CA ARG A 67 12.26 -3.50 6.89
C ARG A 67 11.16 -2.52 6.48
N ASN A 68 11.50 -1.51 5.68
CA ASN A 68 10.55 -0.51 5.21
C ASN A 68 9.51 -1.06 4.22
N THR A 69 9.77 -2.22 3.61
CA THR A 69 8.86 -2.86 2.66
C THR A 69 8.18 -4.13 3.20
N SER A 70 8.36 -4.48 4.48
CA SER A 70 7.79 -5.69 5.07
C SER A 70 6.32 -5.56 5.46
N MET A 71 5.77 -4.34 5.49
CA MET A 71 4.36 -4.09 5.79
C MET A 71 3.43 -4.89 4.87
N GLN A 72 2.38 -5.48 5.43
CA GLN A 72 1.41 -6.28 4.69
C GLN A 72 0.16 -5.46 4.34
N VAL A 73 -0.48 -5.82 3.23
CA VAL A 73 -1.79 -5.25 2.86
C VAL A 73 -2.79 -5.51 3.97
N GLY A 74 -3.55 -4.48 4.36
CA GLY A 74 -4.50 -4.51 5.48
C GLY A 74 -3.91 -4.06 6.81
N GLU A 75 -2.60 -3.81 6.92
CA GLU A 75 -2.01 -3.19 8.12
C GLU A 75 -2.20 -1.67 8.11
N CYS A 76 -2.37 -1.09 9.31
CA CYS A 76 -2.59 0.34 9.47
C CYS A 76 -1.47 1.00 10.26
N ILE A 77 -1.10 2.22 9.88
CA ILE A 77 -0.05 3.01 10.52
C ILE A 77 -0.51 4.43 10.85
N THR A 78 0.18 5.05 11.80
CA THR A 78 -0.05 6.44 12.18
C THR A 78 0.54 7.40 11.14
N GLU A 79 0.08 8.67 11.18
CA GLU A 79 0.64 9.74 10.34
C GLU A 79 2.15 9.92 10.56
N SER A 80 2.63 9.83 11.80
CA SER A 80 4.06 9.95 12.10
C SER A 80 4.89 8.81 11.51
N THR A 81 4.35 7.60 11.48
CA THR A 81 5.01 6.44 10.84
C THR A 81 5.02 6.60 9.32
N PHE A 82 3.91 7.08 8.74
CA PHE A 82 3.77 7.36 7.32
C PHE A 82 4.79 8.42 6.87
N LYS A 83 4.88 9.56 7.57
CA LYS A 83 5.84 10.65 7.27
C LYS A 83 7.30 10.23 7.48
N ALA A 84 7.56 9.31 8.38
CA ALA A 84 8.90 8.75 8.58
C ALA A 84 9.27 7.66 7.56
N GLU A 85 8.35 7.33 6.63
CA GLU A 85 8.50 6.30 5.58
C GLU A 85 8.95 4.94 6.13
N ARG A 86 8.42 4.57 7.33
CA ARG A 86 8.76 3.34 8.03
C ARG A 86 7.68 2.28 7.86
N PHE A 87 7.64 1.65 6.68
CA PHE A 87 6.59 0.71 6.28
C PHE A 87 6.95 -0.74 6.63
N SER A 88 7.13 -1.02 7.92
CA SER A 88 7.42 -2.36 8.41
C SER A 88 6.21 -2.97 9.11
N SER A 89 6.02 -4.29 8.94
CA SER A 89 5.02 -5.05 9.68
C SER A 89 5.37 -5.06 11.17
N ARG A 90 4.40 -4.72 12.02
CA ARG A 90 4.54 -4.67 13.47
C ARG A 90 3.24 -5.09 14.15
N PRO A 91 3.30 -5.63 15.37
CA PRO A 91 2.10 -5.98 16.13
C PRO A 91 1.18 -4.79 16.46
N ASP A 92 1.73 -3.57 16.46
CA ASP A 92 1.01 -2.31 16.73
C ASP A 92 0.43 -1.64 15.47
N ASN A 93 0.60 -2.26 14.30
CA ASN A 93 -0.05 -1.84 13.05
C ASN A 93 -1.54 -2.22 13.05
N ASP A 94 -2.27 -1.73 14.05
CA ASP A 94 -3.67 -2.08 14.31
C ASP A 94 -4.63 -1.06 13.69
N CYS A 95 -5.47 -1.53 12.77
CA CYS A 95 -6.50 -0.71 12.15
C CYS A 95 -7.64 -0.32 13.09
N ALA A 96 -7.78 -0.93 14.26
CA ALA A 96 -8.76 -0.48 15.26
C ALA A 96 -8.33 0.83 15.94
N ASN A 97 -7.04 1.11 16.00
CA ASN A 97 -6.50 2.34 16.59
C ASN A 97 -6.92 3.58 15.75
N PRO A 98 -7.66 4.56 16.30
CA PRO A 98 -8.10 5.73 15.55
C PRO A 98 -6.95 6.66 15.12
N SER A 99 -5.74 6.54 15.71
CA SER A 99 -4.56 7.25 15.28
C SER A 99 -3.84 6.59 14.09
N ALA A 100 -4.16 5.33 13.77
CA ALA A 100 -3.63 4.61 12.62
C ALA A 100 -4.45 4.95 11.37
N VAL A 101 -4.19 6.14 10.82
CA VAL A 101 -5.01 6.77 9.77
C VAL A 101 -4.68 6.31 8.35
N TYR A 102 -3.63 5.53 8.15
CA TYR A 102 -3.20 5.03 6.85
C TYR A 102 -3.21 3.51 6.82
N GLU A 103 -4.03 2.92 5.95
CA GLU A 103 -4.12 1.48 5.71
C GLU A 103 -3.39 1.14 4.41
N LEU A 104 -2.44 0.23 4.43
CA LEU A 104 -1.81 -0.26 3.21
C LEU A 104 -2.84 -1.05 2.40
N ALA A 105 -3.37 -0.44 1.35
CA ALA A 105 -4.37 -1.03 0.47
C ALA A 105 -3.76 -1.88 -0.64
N PHE A 106 -2.57 -1.50 -1.12
CA PHE A 106 -1.92 -2.19 -2.23
C PHE A 106 -0.40 -2.07 -2.15
N LYS A 107 0.29 -3.13 -2.59
CA LYS A 107 1.73 -3.19 -2.78
C LYS A 107 2.03 -3.84 -4.12
N GLY A 108 2.83 -3.18 -4.94
CA GLY A 108 3.18 -3.66 -6.28
C GLY A 108 4.58 -3.29 -6.69
N GLY A 109 4.97 -3.66 -7.92
CA GLY A 109 6.23 -3.20 -8.52
C GLY A 109 6.22 -1.69 -8.80
N PRO A 110 7.38 -1.05 -9.03
CA PRO A 110 7.52 0.41 -9.07
C PRO A 110 6.73 1.09 -10.20
N SER A 111 6.33 0.33 -11.23
CA SER A 111 5.52 0.82 -12.34
C SER A 111 4.02 0.51 -12.22
N ALA A 112 3.58 -0.13 -11.14
CA ALA A 112 2.18 -0.44 -10.93
C ALA A 112 1.33 0.82 -10.69
N ALA A 113 0.02 0.72 -10.92
CA ALA A 113 -0.97 1.72 -10.52
C ALA A 113 -1.60 1.34 -9.18
N CYS A 114 -2.14 2.31 -8.45
CA CYS A 114 -2.98 2.04 -7.28
C CYS A 114 -4.32 1.41 -7.70
N PRO A 115 -5.13 0.86 -6.76
CA PRO A 115 -6.36 0.14 -7.10
C PRO A 115 -7.43 0.98 -7.84
N ASP A 116 -7.32 2.30 -7.84
CA ASP A 116 -8.16 3.19 -8.67
C ASP A 116 -7.71 3.27 -10.14
N GLY A 117 -6.71 2.48 -10.54
CA GLY A 117 -6.13 2.45 -11.88
C GLY A 117 -5.21 3.63 -12.20
N LYS A 118 -4.90 4.49 -11.23
CA LYS A 118 -4.13 5.72 -11.44
C LYS A 118 -2.74 5.63 -10.85
N ARG A 119 -1.77 6.18 -11.59
CA ARG A 119 -0.40 6.40 -11.10
C ARG A 119 -0.24 7.81 -10.51
N ASP A 120 -0.89 8.79 -11.12
CA ASP A 120 -0.89 10.18 -10.69
C ASP A 120 -2.31 10.62 -10.37
N HIS A 121 -2.45 11.52 -9.40
CA HIS A 121 -3.75 11.98 -8.91
C HIS A 121 -4.66 10.84 -8.43
N SER A 122 -4.05 9.80 -7.86
CA SER A 122 -4.76 8.71 -7.18
C SER A 122 -5.48 9.24 -5.95
N VAL A 123 -6.57 8.56 -5.54
CA VAL A 123 -7.22 8.80 -4.24
C VAL A 123 -6.42 8.23 -3.08
N TYR A 124 -5.42 7.40 -3.37
CA TYR A 124 -4.50 6.81 -2.39
C TYR A 124 -3.30 7.71 -2.16
N ASP A 125 -2.88 7.82 -0.91
CA ASP A 125 -1.55 8.33 -0.59
C ASP A 125 -0.51 7.32 -1.04
N ARG A 126 0.49 7.78 -1.77
CA ARG A 126 1.41 6.89 -2.48
C ARG A 126 2.85 7.10 -2.04
N PHE A 127 3.52 6.00 -1.76
CA PHE A 127 4.96 5.95 -1.65
C PHE A 127 5.53 5.10 -2.79
N THR A 128 6.62 5.55 -3.41
CA THR A 128 7.29 4.82 -4.50
C THR A 128 8.79 4.88 -4.29
N ASP A 129 9.44 3.73 -4.35
CA ASP A 129 10.89 3.58 -4.41
C ASP A 129 11.32 2.84 -5.69
N ASP A 130 12.61 2.48 -5.78
CA ASP A 130 13.16 1.80 -6.96
C ASP A 130 12.57 0.39 -7.16
N ASP A 131 12.06 -0.23 -6.10
CA ASP A 131 11.65 -1.63 -6.08
C ASP A 131 10.13 -1.81 -5.98
N SER A 132 9.40 -0.80 -5.45
CA SER A 132 7.99 -0.98 -5.12
C SER A 132 7.16 0.31 -5.14
N ILE A 133 5.84 0.12 -5.24
CA ILE A 133 4.84 1.12 -4.92
C ILE A 133 3.98 0.62 -3.76
N LEU A 134 3.71 1.51 -2.82
CA LEU A 134 2.76 1.31 -1.72
C LEU A 134 1.63 2.33 -1.87
N CYS A 135 0.38 1.87 -1.87
CA CYS A 135 -0.80 2.72 -1.94
C CYS A 135 -1.57 2.62 -0.63
N PHE A 136 -1.74 3.74 0.03
CA PHE A 136 -2.40 3.83 1.33
C PHE A 136 -3.79 4.46 1.18
N ALA A 137 -4.81 3.75 1.62
CA ALA A 137 -6.15 4.30 1.83
C ALA A 137 -6.23 4.95 3.21
N LEU A 138 -7.07 5.96 3.38
CA LEU A 138 -7.37 6.48 4.71
C LEU A 138 -8.13 5.42 5.52
N ASN A 139 -7.79 5.29 6.82
CA ASN A 139 -8.47 4.47 7.81
C ASN A 139 -9.09 5.37 8.90
N LEU A 140 -10.06 6.17 8.51
CA LEU A 140 -10.75 7.06 9.43
C LEU A 140 -11.87 6.35 10.17
N LYS A 141 -12.15 6.75 11.41
CA LYS A 141 -13.22 6.19 12.24
C LYS A 141 -14.43 7.13 12.26
N GLU A 142 -15.61 6.55 12.13
CA GLU A 142 -16.87 7.29 12.25
C GLU A 142 -16.95 8.02 13.60
N GLY A 143 -17.47 9.24 13.58
CA GLY A 143 -17.59 10.10 14.75
C GLY A 143 -16.31 10.81 15.17
N GLN A 144 -15.14 10.42 14.67
CA GLN A 144 -13.86 11.04 14.99
C GLN A 144 -13.57 12.26 14.11
N CYS A 145 -12.75 13.17 14.64
CA CYS A 145 -12.22 14.32 13.90
C CYS A 145 -10.76 14.10 13.53
N TYR A 146 -10.40 14.59 12.36
CA TYR A 146 -9.04 14.49 11.82
C TYR A 146 -8.56 15.85 11.36
N GLN A 147 -7.37 16.24 11.80
CA GLN A 147 -6.68 17.46 11.35
C GLN A 147 -6.02 17.21 10.01
N ILE A 148 -6.19 18.17 9.10
CA ILE A 148 -5.51 18.18 7.80
C ILE A 148 -4.21 18.96 7.96
N GLN A 149 -3.08 18.29 7.82
CA GLN A 149 -1.77 18.92 7.83
C GLN A 149 -1.41 19.35 6.41
N ASN A 150 -0.79 20.53 6.25
CA ASN A 150 -0.36 21.08 4.98
C ASN A 150 -1.46 21.06 3.90
N PRO A 151 -2.65 21.64 4.13
CA PRO A 151 -3.76 21.55 3.21
C PRO A 151 -3.41 22.17 1.84
N GLY A 152 -3.63 21.39 0.77
CA GLY A 152 -3.31 21.80 -0.61
C GLY A 152 -1.87 21.62 -1.04
N ALA A 153 -0.97 21.17 -0.14
CA ALA A 153 0.41 20.81 -0.48
C ALA A 153 0.51 19.34 -0.93
N PRO A 154 1.56 18.98 -1.70
CA PRO A 154 1.78 17.59 -2.13
C PRO A 154 2.01 16.61 -0.96
N ASP A 155 2.47 17.11 0.19
CA ASP A 155 2.72 16.38 1.42
C ASP A 155 1.57 16.51 2.44
N MET A 156 0.36 16.81 1.96
CA MET A 156 -0.84 16.85 2.79
C MET A 156 -1.06 15.51 3.49
N THR A 157 -1.20 15.55 4.83
CA THR A 157 -1.48 14.36 5.63
C THR A 157 -2.64 14.60 6.57
N MET A 158 -3.18 13.50 7.13
CA MET A 158 -4.22 13.54 8.14
C MET A 158 -3.75 12.87 9.43
N ARG A 159 -4.13 13.43 10.58
CA ARG A 159 -3.92 12.83 11.90
C ARG A 159 -5.16 12.96 12.76
N LEU A 160 -5.31 12.06 13.72
CA LEU A 160 -6.39 12.16 14.70
C LEU A 160 -6.37 13.53 15.39
N GLY A 161 -7.51 14.17 15.42
CA GLY A 161 -7.75 15.46 16.05
C GLY A 161 -8.77 15.36 17.20
N ASN A 162 -9.06 16.49 17.82
CA ASN A 162 -10.12 16.62 18.79
C ASN A 162 -11.19 17.55 18.22
N CYS A 163 -12.42 17.06 18.06
CA CYS A 163 -13.54 17.83 17.50
C CYS A 163 -13.84 19.15 18.25
N GLN A 164 -13.48 19.24 19.53
CA GLN A 164 -13.69 20.42 20.36
C GLN A 164 -12.53 21.42 20.31
N SER A 165 -11.44 21.08 19.60
CA SER A 165 -10.23 21.89 19.56
C SER A 165 -10.25 22.85 18.38
N HIS A 166 -10.28 24.15 18.67
CA HIS A 166 -10.20 25.23 17.65
C HIS A 166 -8.75 25.72 17.51
N THR A 167 -7.88 24.86 16.94
CA THR A 167 -6.44 25.13 16.81
C THR A 167 -6.08 25.99 15.59
N GLY A 168 -7.05 26.43 14.78
CA GLY A 168 -6.79 27.09 13.50
C GLY A 168 -6.31 26.15 12.38
N VAL A 169 -6.06 24.88 12.70
CA VAL A 169 -5.76 23.84 11.70
C VAL A 169 -7.08 23.29 11.17
N PRO A 170 -7.26 23.20 9.82
CA PRO A 170 -8.48 22.64 9.26
C PRO A 170 -8.75 21.23 9.77
N GLN A 171 -9.98 20.97 10.16
CA GLN A 171 -10.40 19.67 10.66
C GLN A 171 -11.65 19.20 9.91
N VAL A 172 -11.74 17.89 9.73
CA VAL A 172 -12.92 17.21 9.21
C VAL A 172 -13.41 16.20 10.24
N LYS A 173 -14.74 16.07 10.36
CA LYS A 173 -15.39 15.02 11.13
C LYS A 173 -15.86 13.94 10.17
N VAL A 174 -15.61 12.69 10.49
CA VAL A 174 -16.21 11.56 9.77
C VAL A 174 -17.66 11.42 10.25
N ALA A 175 -18.59 11.96 9.47
CA ALA A 175 -20.02 11.87 9.77
C ALA A 175 -20.54 10.44 9.59
N GLN A 176 -20.02 9.72 8.59
CA GLN A 176 -20.36 8.34 8.29
C GLN A 176 -19.20 7.64 7.59
N ARG A 177 -19.00 6.33 7.87
CA ARG A 177 -18.13 5.41 7.17
C ARG A 177 -18.97 4.26 6.65
N ILE A 178 -18.85 3.97 5.34
CA ILE A 178 -19.59 2.91 4.67
C ILE A 178 -18.58 1.94 4.07
N ASP A 179 -18.37 0.82 4.74
CA ASP A 179 -17.49 -0.25 4.26
C ASP A 179 -18.24 -1.14 3.26
N GLY A 180 -17.51 -1.68 2.29
CA GLY A 180 -18.06 -2.54 1.21
C GLY A 180 -18.75 -1.77 0.09
N SER A 181 -18.69 -0.44 0.06
CA SER A 181 -19.29 0.39 -0.99
C SER A 181 -18.28 1.38 -1.57
N THR A 182 -18.50 1.76 -2.83
CA THR A 182 -17.81 2.88 -3.49
C THR A 182 -18.78 3.99 -3.92
N ASP A 183 -20.07 3.83 -3.59
CA ASP A 183 -21.14 4.74 -3.99
C ASP A 183 -21.19 5.97 -3.09
N LYS A 184 -20.65 7.09 -3.60
CA LYS A 184 -20.61 8.38 -2.94
C LYS A 184 -21.99 9.01 -2.71
N THR A 185 -23.04 8.55 -3.43
CA THR A 185 -24.40 9.08 -3.29
C THR A 185 -25.06 8.70 -1.97
N GLN A 186 -24.50 7.72 -1.27
CA GLN A 186 -24.96 7.30 0.05
C GLN A 186 -24.63 8.33 1.16
N CYS A 187 -23.78 9.31 0.86
CA CYS A 187 -23.46 10.35 1.82
C CYS A 187 -24.60 11.38 1.96
N PRO A 188 -24.84 11.88 3.20
CA PRO A 188 -25.78 12.97 3.44
C PRO A 188 -25.43 14.22 2.62
N GLN A 189 -26.47 14.98 2.24
CA GLN A 189 -26.28 16.26 1.55
C GLN A 189 -25.41 17.21 2.39
N GLY A 190 -24.50 17.91 1.71
CA GLY A 190 -23.57 18.85 2.38
C GLY A 190 -22.30 18.23 2.92
N SER A 191 -22.17 16.92 2.92
CA SER A 191 -20.89 16.25 3.22
C SER A 191 -20.02 16.10 1.97
N LYS A 192 -18.69 16.13 2.16
CA LYS A 192 -17.73 15.76 1.11
C LYS A 192 -17.55 14.24 1.13
N ALA A 193 -17.82 13.59 0.01
CA ALA A 193 -17.66 12.15 -0.12
C ALA A 193 -16.30 11.78 -0.72
N GLU A 194 -15.53 10.94 0.01
CA GLU A 194 -14.31 10.31 -0.51
C GLU A 194 -14.53 8.80 -0.59
N SER A 195 -14.09 8.16 -1.69
CA SER A 195 -14.29 6.72 -1.86
C SER A 195 -13.03 6.03 -2.36
N TYR A 196 -12.82 4.82 -1.86
CA TYR A 196 -11.73 3.93 -2.20
C TYR A 196 -12.30 2.65 -2.81
N PRO A 197 -11.80 2.17 -3.97
CA PRO A 197 -12.21 0.86 -4.51
C PRO A 197 -11.65 -0.32 -3.69
N GLU A 198 -10.47 -0.17 -3.08
CA GLU A 198 -9.84 -1.17 -2.22
C GLU A 198 -9.12 -0.51 -1.02
N PRO A 199 -9.47 -0.89 0.21
CA PRO A 199 -10.69 -1.61 0.56
C PRO A 199 -11.91 -0.80 0.15
N ALA A 200 -12.97 -1.46 -0.36
CA ALA A 200 -14.19 -0.76 -0.80
C ALA A 200 -14.77 0.02 0.37
N ARG A 201 -14.76 1.36 0.27
CA ARG A 201 -15.11 2.22 1.41
C ARG A 201 -15.47 3.62 0.95
N VAL A 202 -16.51 4.20 1.57
CA VAL A 202 -16.88 5.61 1.40
C VAL A 202 -16.81 6.33 2.75
N TYR A 203 -16.23 7.51 2.75
CA TYR A 203 -16.27 8.45 3.88
C TYR A 203 -17.14 9.63 3.53
N CYS A 204 -18.07 9.96 4.40
CA CYS A 204 -18.85 11.18 4.36
C CYS A 204 -18.25 12.16 5.37
N LEU A 205 -17.56 13.17 4.88
CA LEU A 205 -16.80 14.12 5.68
C LEU A 205 -17.59 15.41 5.84
N ALA A 206 -17.76 15.86 7.09
CA ALA A 206 -18.33 17.15 7.44
C ALA A 206 -17.23 18.06 8.00
N ARG A 207 -17.48 19.37 8.07
CA ARG A 207 -16.62 20.28 8.85
C ARG A 207 -16.74 19.95 10.32
N ALA A 208 -15.63 20.07 11.07
CA ALA A 208 -15.64 19.74 12.50
C ALA A 208 -16.43 20.73 13.35
N ASP A 209 -16.70 21.92 12.82
CA ASP A 209 -17.39 23.05 13.43
C ASP A 209 -18.87 23.17 13.03
N SER A 210 -19.41 22.15 12.35
CA SER A 210 -20.80 22.10 11.88
C SER A 210 -21.68 21.14 12.70
#